data_94b9ba247321cbf044b44e6d507caf11
#
_entry.id   94b9ba247321cbf044b44e6d507caf11
#
_cell.length_a   1.000
_cell.length_b   1.000
_cell.length_c   1.000
_cell.angle_alpha   90.00
_cell.angle_beta   90.00
_cell.angle_gamma   90.00
#
_symmetry.space_group_name_H-M   'P 1'
#
loop_
_entity.id
_entity.type
_entity.pdbx_description
1 polymer ?
#
loop_
_entity_poly.entity_id
_entity_poly.type
_entity_poly.pdbx_seq_one_letter_code
_entity_poly.pdbx_strand_id
1 'polypeptide(L)'
;MPRPSEYTEEMAETSCALVAGGSNLTKIGKMDDMPCRDTIYKWKRLNEAFADNYTRARDTRADARADRIDDIIDKVGQDELAPDRARVMIDSIKWLAGKEAPKRYGDKVEVEVGGNLGLDVKLWE
;
A
#
# COMPACT_ATOMS: atom_id res chain seq x y z
N MET A 1 -4.43 29.13 -3.63
CA MET A 1 -5.71 28.44 -3.61
C MET A 1 -5.88 27.66 -2.32
N PRO A 2 -7.02 27.78 -1.68
CA PRO A 2 -7.27 26.97 -0.49
C PRO A 2 -7.32 25.50 -0.87
N ARG A 3 -6.84 24.64 0.02
CA ARG A 3 -6.87 23.20 -0.20
C ARG A 3 -8.30 22.68 -0.10
N PRO A 4 -8.66 21.69 -0.93
CA PRO A 4 -9.97 21.07 -0.79
C PRO A 4 -10.14 20.43 0.59
N SER A 5 -11.23 20.78 1.25
CA SER A 5 -11.59 20.17 2.54
C SER A 5 -12.94 19.49 2.48
N GLU A 6 -13.73 19.80 1.45
CA GLU A 6 -15.02 19.18 1.26
C GLU A 6 -14.91 17.94 0.39
N TYR A 7 -15.63 16.90 0.79
CA TYR A 7 -15.66 15.67 0.04
C TYR A 7 -16.44 15.84 -1.26
N THR A 8 -15.83 15.44 -2.36
CA THR A 8 -16.51 15.30 -3.65
C THR A 8 -16.10 13.96 -4.26
N GLU A 9 -16.97 13.37 -5.05
CA GLU A 9 -16.66 12.10 -5.71
C GLU A 9 -15.41 12.23 -6.61
N GLU A 10 -15.31 13.33 -7.33
CA GLU A 10 -14.17 13.58 -8.21
C GLU A 10 -12.86 13.62 -7.43
N MET A 11 -12.84 14.34 -6.32
CA MET A 11 -11.65 14.45 -5.49
C MET A 11 -11.29 13.11 -4.85
N ALA A 12 -12.30 12.37 -4.43
CA ALA A 12 -12.11 11.03 -3.85
C ALA A 12 -11.50 10.07 -4.87
N GLU A 13 -12.02 10.07 -6.09
CA GLU A 13 -11.50 9.20 -7.16
C GLU A 13 -10.06 9.57 -7.52
N THR A 14 -9.77 10.86 -7.62
CA THR A 14 -8.43 11.34 -7.93
C THR A 14 -7.44 10.93 -6.85
N SER A 15 -7.83 11.08 -5.57
CA SER A 15 -6.98 10.68 -4.45
C SER A 15 -6.68 9.19 -4.48
N CYS A 16 -7.69 8.36 -4.71
CA CYS A 16 -7.51 6.91 -4.78
C CYS A 16 -6.64 6.51 -5.99
N ALA A 17 -6.82 7.19 -7.13
CA ALA A 17 -6.00 6.91 -8.31
C ALA A 17 -4.53 7.23 -8.05
N LEU A 18 -4.25 8.32 -7.35
CA LEU A 18 -2.87 8.67 -7.00
C LEU A 18 -2.25 7.65 -6.05
N VAL A 19 -3.02 7.18 -5.07
CA VAL A 19 -2.54 6.13 -4.15
C VAL A 19 -2.25 4.85 -4.93
N ALA A 20 -3.17 4.42 -5.78
CA ALA A 20 -2.98 3.22 -6.60
C ALA A 20 -1.75 3.33 -7.50
N GLY A 21 -1.45 4.54 -7.97
CA GLY A 21 -0.28 4.80 -8.81
C GLY A 21 1.05 4.90 -8.08
N GLY A 22 1.04 4.78 -6.75
CA GLY A 22 2.26 4.74 -5.96
C GLY A 22 2.52 5.94 -5.06
N SER A 23 1.69 6.97 -5.13
CA SER A 23 1.87 8.15 -4.28
C SER A 23 1.47 7.86 -2.84
N ASN A 24 2.23 8.38 -1.90
CA ASN A 24 1.82 8.32 -0.51
C ASN A 24 1.05 9.59 -0.12
N LEU A 25 0.41 9.56 1.04
CA LEU A 25 -0.43 10.68 1.46
C LEU A 25 0.36 11.97 1.68
N THR A 26 1.61 11.87 2.07
CA THR A 26 2.47 13.03 2.26
C THR A 26 2.73 13.72 0.92
N LYS A 27 3.01 12.93 -0.13
CA LYS A 27 3.21 13.48 -1.47
C LYS A 27 1.94 14.09 -2.02
N ILE A 28 0.80 13.43 -1.83
CA ILE A 28 -0.49 13.97 -2.27
C ILE A 28 -0.78 15.28 -1.56
N GLY A 29 -0.51 15.36 -0.27
CA GLY A 29 -0.73 16.57 0.50
C GLY A 29 0.13 17.76 0.09
N LYS A 30 1.21 17.51 -0.65
CA LYS A 30 2.07 18.57 -1.19
C LYS A 30 1.63 19.04 -2.57
N MET A 31 0.71 18.34 -3.20
CA MET A 31 0.20 18.73 -4.51
C MET A 31 -0.80 19.85 -4.38
N ASP A 32 -0.77 20.79 -5.33
CA ASP A 32 -1.79 21.82 -5.41
C ASP A 32 -3.13 21.17 -5.73
N ASP A 33 -4.20 21.74 -5.20
CA ASP A 33 -5.58 21.30 -5.44
C ASP A 33 -5.91 19.91 -4.91
N MET A 34 -5.04 19.33 -4.05
CA MET A 34 -5.31 18.04 -3.43
C MET A 34 -5.49 18.20 -1.92
N PRO A 35 -6.33 17.36 -1.32
CA PRO A 35 -6.53 17.41 0.13
C PRO A 35 -5.26 16.99 0.88
N CYS A 36 -5.11 17.50 2.09
CA CYS A 36 -4.01 17.08 2.93
C CYS A 36 -4.29 15.70 3.54
N ARG A 37 -3.25 15.11 4.08
CA ARG A 37 -3.31 13.78 4.69
C ARG A 37 -4.41 13.65 5.74
N ASP A 38 -4.54 14.65 6.61
CA ASP A 38 -5.55 14.62 7.68
C ASP A 38 -6.96 14.63 7.12
N THR A 39 -7.18 15.38 6.02
CA THR A 39 -8.47 15.42 5.35
C THR A 39 -8.82 14.05 4.77
N ILE A 40 -7.86 13.37 4.16
CA ILE A 40 -8.06 12.02 3.62
C ILE A 40 -8.42 11.04 4.73
N TYR A 41 -7.73 11.08 5.86
CA TYR A 41 -8.06 10.24 7.01
C TYR A 41 -9.47 10.54 7.54
N LYS A 42 -9.85 11.80 7.57
CA LYS A 42 -11.20 12.19 7.96
C LYS A 42 -12.24 11.57 7.03
N TRP A 43 -12.01 11.65 5.72
CA TRP A 43 -12.93 11.07 4.74
C TRP A 43 -13.06 9.56 4.91
N LYS A 44 -11.97 8.88 5.22
CA LYS A 44 -12.01 7.43 5.49
C LYS A 44 -12.92 7.11 6.67
N ARG A 45 -12.88 7.92 7.71
CA ARG A 45 -13.72 7.69 8.90
C ARG A 45 -15.19 7.97 8.63
N LEU A 46 -15.47 8.98 7.80
CA LEU A 46 -16.83 9.48 7.62
C LEU A 46 -17.55 8.91 6.41
N ASN A 47 -16.83 8.27 5.51
CA ASN A 47 -17.40 7.77 4.26
C ASN A 47 -16.93 6.35 4.02
N GLU A 48 -17.83 5.40 4.20
CA GLU A 48 -17.52 3.98 4.04
C GLU A 48 -17.11 3.62 2.61
N ALA A 49 -17.80 4.21 1.63
CA ALA A 49 -17.47 3.96 0.22
C ALA A 49 -16.06 4.43 -0.11
N PHE A 50 -15.67 5.59 0.41
CA PHE A 50 -14.30 6.07 0.23
C PHE A 50 -13.29 5.15 0.91
N ALA A 51 -13.59 4.69 2.12
CA ALA A 51 -12.70 3.77 2.84
C ALA A 51 -12.47 2.49 2.05
N ASP A 52 -13.52 1.93 1.44
CA ASP A 52 -13.42 0.74 0.61
C ASP A 52 -12.58 0.99 -0.63
N ASN A 53 -12.80 2.09 -1.30
CA ASN A 53 -12.03 2.47 -2.50
C ASN A 53 -10.56 2.72 -2.15
N TYR A 54 -10.30 3.35 -1.02
CA TYR A 54 -8.95 3.59 -0.55
C TYR A 54 -8.21 2.27 -0.26
N THR A 55 -8.90 1.32 0.37
CA THR A 55 -8.32 0.00 0.63
C THR A 55 -7.96 -0.71 -0.67
N ARG A 56 -8.83 -0.65 -1.68
CA ARG A 56 -8.53 -1.23 -2.99
C ARG A 56 -7.36 -0.53 -3.67
N ALA A 57 -7.27 0.79 -3.52
CA ALA A 57 -6.15 1.55 -4.07
C ALA A 57 -4.82 1.13 -3.43
N ARG A 58 -4.81 0.87 -2.13
CA ARG A 58 -3.63 0.37 -1.44
C ARG A 58 -3.25 -1.04 -1.90
N ASP A 59 -4.23 -1.89 -2.13
CA ASP A 59 -3.98 -3.23 -2.65
C ASP A 59 -3.35 -3.16 -4.04
N THR A 60 -3.86 -2.29 -4.90
CA THR A 60 -3.30 -2.06 -6.23
C THR A 60 -1.86 -1.54 -6.14
N ARG A 61 -1.60 -0.63 -5.22
CA ARG A 61 -0.24 -0.12 -4.99
C ARG A 61 0.71 -1.23 -4.54
N ALA A 62 0.24 -2.11 -3.66
CA ALA A 62 1.04 -3.24 -3.21
C ALA A 62 1.40 -4.16 -4.38
N ASP A 63 0.45 -4.43 -5.28
CA ASP A 63 0.71 -5.21 -6.48
C ASP A 63 1.76 -4.55 -7.37
N ALA A 64 1.65 -3.26 -7.59
CA ALA A 64 2.60 -2.52 -8.40
C ALA A 64 4.01 -2.55 -7.78
N ARG A 65 4.09 -2.48 -6.46
CA ARG A 65 5.37 -2.60 -5.76
C ARG A 65 5.97 -3.98 -5.91
N ALA A 66 5.15 -5.02 -5.79
CA ALA A 66 5.62 -6.39 -5.97
C ALA A 66 6.17 -6.60 -7.38
N ASP A 67 5.50 -6.06 -8.39
CA ASP A 67 5.96 -6.15 -9.77
C ASP A 67 7.32 -5.50 -9.99
N ARG A 68 7.63 -4.46 -9.22
CA ARG A 68 8.92 -3.78 -9.32
C ARG A 68 10.11 -4.65 -8.91
N ILE A 69 9.86 -5.73 -8.16
CA ILE A 69 10.93 -6.63 -7.76
C ILE A 69 11.60 -7.25 -9.00
N ASP A 70 10.81 -7.65 -10.00
CA ASP A 70 11.36 -8.19 -11.23
C ASP A 70 12.26 -7.18 -11.95
N ASP A 71 11.83 -5.92 -11.99
CA ASP A 71 12.64 -4.86 -12.61
C ASP A 71 13.98 -4.68 -11.88
N ILE A 72 13.96 -4.78 -10.56
CA ILE A 72 15.18 -4.64 -9.75
C ILE A 72 16.12 -5.82 -10.02
N ILE A 73 15.57 -7.02 -10.11
CA ILE A 73 16.37 -8.22 -10.42
C ILE A 73 17.01 -8.08 -11.80
N ASP A 74 16.26 -7.61 -12.79
CA ASP A 74 16.77 -7.40 -14.12
C ASP A 74 17.93 -6.39 -14.14
N LYS A 75 17.80 -5.31 -13.37
CA LYS A 75 18.85 -4.29 -13.27
C LYS A 75 20.15 -4.85 -12.67
N VAL A 76 20.04 -5.72 -11.68
CA VAL A 76 21.21 -6.40 -11.12
C VAL A 76 21.85 -7.27 -12.19
N GLY A 77 21.05 -8.01 -12.95
CA GLY A 77 21.55 -8.87 -14.02
C GLY A 77 22.24 -8.11 -15.14
N GLN A 78 21.90 -6.83 -15.33
CA GLN A 78 22.48 -5.95 -16.33
C GLN A 78 23.61 -5.07 -15.78
N ASP A 79 24.03 -5.31 -14.55
CA ASP A 79 25.05 -4.52 -13.84
C ASP A 79 24.68 -3.03 -13.67
N GLU A 80 23.40 -2.71 -13.74
CA GLU A 80 22.90 -1.34 -13.53
C GLU A 80 22.65 -1.03 -12.06
N LEU A 81 22.61 -2.05 -11.21
CA LEU A 81 22.33 -1.90 -9.79
C LEU A 81 23.15 -2.90 -8.99
N ALA A 82 23.78 -2.43 -7.91
CA ALA A 82 24.56 -3.28 -7.03
C ALA A 82 23.65 -4.26 -6.28
N PRO A 83 24.08 -5.55 -6.14
CA PRO A 83 23.26 -6.56 -5.43
C PRO A 83 22.90 -6.17 -4.00
N ASP A 84 23.79 -5.54 -3.26
CA ASP A 84 23.50 -5.12 -1.88
C ASP A 84 22.38 -4.09 -1.81
N ARG A 85 22.43 -3.12 -2.73
CA ARG A 85 21.39 -2.10 -2.83
C ARG A 85 20.07 -2.73 -3.25
N ALA A 86 20.10 -3.66 -4.19
CA ALA A 86 18.91 -4.38 -4.64
C ALA A 86 18.24 -5.12 -3.48
N ARG A 87 19.04 -5.77 -2.63
CA ARG A 87 18.50 -6.51 -1.47
C ARG A 87 17.72 -5.57 -0.55
N VAL A 88 18.29 -4.40 -0.23
CA VAL A 88 17.59 -3.43 0.61
C VAL A 88 16.30 -2.98 -0.02
N MET A 89 16.32 -2.71 -1.33
CA MET A 89 15.11 -2.27 -2.05
C MET A 89 14.03 -3.35 -2.05
N ILE A 90 14.41 -4.59 -2.33
CA ILE A 90 13.47 -5.71 -2.35
C ILE A 90 12.88 -5.97 -0.97
N ASP A 91 13.70 -5.97 0.07
CA ASP A 91 13.21 -6.16 1.44
C ASP A 91 12.24 -5.05 1.84
N SER A 92 12.52 -3.81 1.46
CA SER A 92 11.64 -2.68 1.72
C SER A 92 10.31 -2.83 0.99
N ILE A 93 10.34 -3.27 -0.27
CA ILE A 93 9.14 -3.50 -1.07
C ILE A 93 8.29 -4.61 -0.45
N LYS A 94 8.92 -5.71 -0.05
CA LYS A 94 8.21 -6.83 0.58
C LYS A 94 7.54 -6.39 1.87
N TRP A 95 8.23 -5.63 2.70
CA TRP A 95 7.69 -5.13 3.95
C TRP A 95 6.48 -4.21 3.71
N LEU A 96 6.63 -3.26 2.78
CA LEU A 96 5.55 -2.33 2.45
C LEU A 96 4.33 -3.03 1.85
N ALA A 97 4.54 -3.95 0.92
CA ALA A 97 3.44 -4.70 0.31
C ALA A 97 2.71 -5.53 1.37
N GLY A 98 3.43 -6.14 2.30
CA GLY A 98 2.83 -6.88 3.39
C GLY A 98 2.00 -6.02 4.31
N LYS A 99 2.39 -4.76 4.53
CA LYS A 99 1.61 -3.83 5.34
C LYS A 99 0.38 -3.30 4.63
N GLU A 100 0.49 -3.09 3.32
CA GLU A 100 -0.62 -2.56 2.53
C GLU A 100 -1.67 -3.60 2.18
N ALA A 101 -1.24 -4.81 1.91
CA ALA A 101 -2.12 -5.91 1.52
C ALA A 101 -1.73 -7.17 2.28
N PRO A 102 -1.96 -7.22 3.60
CA PRO A 102 -1.49 -8.34 4.42
C PRO A 102 -2.10 -9.68 4.04
N LYS A 103 -3.29 -9.69 3.50
CA LYS A 103 -3.93 -10.94 3.06
C LYS A 103 -3.22 -11.58 1.87
N ARG A 104 -2.52 -10.79 1.08
CA ARG A 104 -1.87 -11.25 -0.15
C ARG A 104 -0.36 -11.34 -0.01
N TYR A 105 0.25 -10.43 0.74
CA TYR A 105 1.71 -10.30 0.81
C TYR A 105 2.26 -10.33 2.23
N GLY A 106 1.39 -10.36 3.25
CA GLY A 106 1.86 -10.44 4.62
C GLY A 106 2.30 -11.85 4.97
N ASP A 107 3.13 -11.97 6.00
CA ASP A 107 3.47 -13.27 6.55
C ASP A 107 2.21 -13.89 7.11
N LYS A 108 1.91 -15.11 6.70
CA LYS A 108 0.72 -15.79 7.18
C LYS A 108 0.96 -16.35 8.55
N VAL A 109 0.18 -15.85 9.48
CA VAL A 109 0.08 -16.43 10.80
C VAL A 109 -1.33 -16.96 10.91
N GLU A 110 -1.50 -18.26 10.75
CA GLU A 110 -2.80 -18.87 10.91
C GLU A 110 -2.89 -19.43 12.30
N VAL A 111 -3.72 -18.80 13.11
CA VAL A 111 -4.04 -19.29 14.43
C VAL A 111 -5.49 -19.73 14.39
N GLU A 112 -5.69 -21.03 14.40
CA GLU A 112 -7.02 -21.56 14.49
C GLU A 112 -7.44 -21.57 15.95
N VAL A 113 -8.46 -20.76 16.22
CA VAL A 113 -9.01 -20.64 17.57
C VAL A 113 -10.41 -21.17 17.54
N GLY A 114 -10.93 -21.51 18.69
CA GLY A 114 -12.28 -22.03 18.80
C GLY A 114 -12.27 -23.54 18.91
N GLY A 115 -12.98 -24.24 18.05
CA GLY A 115 -13.09 -25.68 18.16
C GLY A 115 -11.79 -26.42 18.11
N ASN A 116 -10.79 -25.85 17.50
CA ASN A 116 -9.48 -26.48 17.42
C ASN A 116 -8.49 -25.76 18.33
N LEU A 117 -8.36 -26.30 19.52
CA LEU A 117 -7.45 -25.75 20.51
C LEU A 117 -6.03 -26.22 20.31
N GLY A 118 -5.77 -26.99 19.29
CA GLY A 118 -4.41 -27.42 18.98
C GLY A 118 -3.52 -26.26 18.63
N LEU A 119 -4.11 -25.13 18.30
CA LEU A 119 -3.37 -23.92 18.05
C LEU A 119 -2.21 -24.16 17.09
N ASP A 120 -2.54 -24.72 15.96
CA ASP A 120 -1.54 -24.89 14.92
C ASP A 120 -1.11 -23.51 14.44
N VAL A 121 -0.06 -23.02 15.03
CA VAL A 121 0.51 -21.75 14.64
C VAL A 121 1.55 -22.03 13.58
N LYS A 122 1.22 -21.67 12.35
CA LYS A 122 2.10 -21.94 11.21
C LYS A 122 2.89 -20.69 10.87
N LEU A 123 3.81 -20.35 11.74
CA LEU A 123 4.58 -19.13 11.61
C LEU A 123 5.76 -19.26 10.65
N TRP A 124 6.21 -20.47 10.42
CA TRP A 124 7.47 -20.71 9.72
C TRP A 124 7.32 -21.58 8.48
N GLU A 125 6.13 -21.91 8.13
CA GLU A 125 5.88 -22.72 6.94
C GLU A 125 5.61 -21.91 5.69
#